data_2fc5660e626dd17e2ff42b9ecdd078a5
#
_entry.id   2fc5660e626dd17e2ff42b9ecdd078a5
#
_cell.length_a   1.000
_cell.length_b   1.000
_cell.length_c   1.000
_cell.angle_alpha   90.00
_cell.angle_beta   90.00
_cell.angle_gamma   90.00
#
_symmetry.space_group_name_H-M   'P 1'
#
loop_
_entity.id
_entity.type
_entity.pdbx_description
1 polymer ?
#
loop_
_entity_poly.entity_id
_entity_poly.type
_entity_poly.pdbx_seq_one_letter_code
_entity_poly.pdbx_strand_id
1 'polypeptide(L)'
;MKRKLLIAVVLIVVIAGAYTVWCKFYRDVPQPQWIGADQRDEFLYGAVDTGEAQGIPYWIWLALPRLFPEYMPRPGGYASLGLSWEQTLEMPAGFAKKNVGYVRVTGNCALCHASSSSAGADGVPTVVAAPAGEITSMQLMLTFYRQCAEDPRFNASEILAEVDNAIKLSVVDKLIYRYVLIPRTKKALLNPERVIFTPELVAHAGNPQAEFSGQRLKKLADWMKTQRP
;
A
#
# COMPACT_ATOMS: atom_id res chain seq x y z
N MET A 1 14.93 -1.82 51.32
CA MET A 1 15.66 -2.17 50.05
C MET A 1 14.77 -2.86 49.01
N LYS A 2 14.05 -3.95 49.32
CA LYS A 2 13.22 -4.73 48.35
C LYS A 2 12.18 -3.88 47.59
N ARG A 3 11.46 -2.96 48.28
CA ARG A 3 10.44 -2.09 47.63
C ARG A 3 11.03 -1.13 46.60
N LYS A 4 12.20 -0.49 46.90
CA LYS A 4 12.89 0.39 45.96
C LYS A 4 13.39 -0.36 44.71
N LEU A 5 13.92 -1.59 44.91
CA LEU A 5 14.34 -2.45 43.83
C LEU A 5 13.16 -2.87 42.92
N LEU A 6 12.02 -3.21 43.52
CA LEU A 6 10.81 -3.56 42.75
C LEU A 6 10.34 -2.40 41.90
N ILE A 7 10.28 -1.19 42.48
CA ILE A 7 9.89 0.05 41.76
C ILE A 7 10.86 0.31 40.60
N ALA A 8 12.17 0.15 40.80
CA ALA A 8 13.16 0.34 39.73
C ALA A 8 12.97 -0.67 38.61
N VAL A 9 12.72 -1.93 38.91
CA VAL A 9 12.46 -2.97 37.90
C VAL A 9 11.18 -2.67 37.11
N VAL A 10 10.09 -2.28 37.78
CA VAL A 10 8.84 -1.90 37.10
C VAL A 10 9.05 -0.70 36.18
N LEU A 11 9.78 0.32 36.63
CA LEU A 11 10.11 1.48 35.78
C LEU A 11 10.91 1.09 34.55
N ILE A 12 11.92 0.25 34.68
CA ILE A 12 12.72 -0.25 33.55
C ILE A 12 11.82 -0.99 32.55
N VAL A 13 10.94 -1.85 33.01
CA VAL A 13 10.01 -2.60 32.14
C VAL A 13 9.06 -1.66 31.41
N VAL A 14 8.51 -0.64 32.10
CA VAL A 14 7.63 0.36 31.48
C VAL A 14 8.37 1.18 30.44
N ILE A 15 9.58 1.66 30.74
CA ILE A 15 10.39 2.43 29.79
C ILE A 15 10.76 1.57 28.57
N ALA A 16 11.20 0.33 28.78
CA ALA A 16 11.51 -0.59 27.69
C ALA A 16 10.29 -0.90 26.83
N GLY A 17 9.12 -1.07 27.45
CA GLY A 17 7.84 -1.26 26.75
C GLY A 17 7.46 -0.04 25.91
N ALA A 18 7.53 1.16 26.50
CA ALA A 18 7.24 2.42 25.81
C ALA A 18 8.20 2.66 24.63
N TYR A 19 9.49 2.41 24.82
CA TYR A 19 10.50 2.51 23.77
C TYR A 19 10.22 1.52 22.63
N THR A 20 9.84 0.28 22.96
CA THR A 20 9.47 -0.73 21.96
C THR A 20 8.26 -0.29 21.15
N VAL A 21 7.22 0.22 21.80
CA VAL A 21 6.03 0.76 21.13
C VAL A 21 6.41 1.91 20.21
N TRP A 22 7.23 2.84 20.69
CA TRP A 22 7.70 3.96 19.87
C TRP A 22 8.47 3.48 18.64
N CYS A 23 9.42 2.56 18.79
CA CYS A 23 10.19 2.01 17.67
C CYS A 23 9.33 1.26 16.66
N LYS A 24 8.29 0.56 17.13
CA LYS A 24 7.46 -0.32 16.27
C LYS A 24 6.27 0.39 15.61
N PHE A 25 5.90 1.60 16.05
CA PHE A 25 4.70 2.27 15.53
C PHE A 25 4.92 3.72 15.11
N TYR A 26 5.94 4.40 15.64
CA TYR A 26 6.09 5.84 15.44
C TYR A 26 7.46 6.25 14.88
N ARG A 27 8.48 5.44 15.06
CA ARG A 27 9.81 5.79 14.58
C ARG A 27 9.82 5.80 13.05
N ASP A 28 9.98 6.98 12.46
CA ASP A 28 10.25 7.12 11.04
C ASP A 28 11.71 6.78 10.77
N VAL A 29 11.93 5.84 9.85
CA VAL A 29 13.26 5.46 9.39
C VAL A 29 13.37 5.92 7.94
N PRO A 30 14.23 6.91 7.66
CA PRO A 30 14.47 7.35 6.29
C PRO A 30 14.77 6.15 5.42
N GLN A 31 14.04 5.99 4.33
CA GLN A 31 14.34 4.96 3.35
C GLN A 31 15.65 5.38 2.66
N PRO A 32 16.62 4.47 2.51
CA PRO A 32 17.70 4.75 1.58
C PRO A 32 17.07 5.05 0.22
N GLN A 33 17.54 6.09 -0.44
CA GLN A 33 17.19 6.35 -1.84
C GLN A 33 17.72 5.16 -2.65
N TRP A 34 16.89 4.16 -2.79
CA TRP A 34 17.24 2.87 -3.41
C TRP A 34 17.11 2.90 -4.93
N ILE A 35 16.63 3.99 -5.45
CA ILE A 35 16.56 4.31 -6.87
C ILE A 35 17.19 5.68 -7.03
N GLY A 36 17.99 5.87 -8.07
CA GLY A 36 18.83 7.03 -8.29
C GLY A 36 18.24 8.39 -7.91
N ALA A 37 19.08 9.37 -7.70
CA ALA A 37 18.71 10.72 -7.25
C ALA A 37 18.03 11.56 -8.36
N ASP A 38 17.40 10.92 -9.32
CA ASP A 38 16.77 11.54 -10.47
C ASP A 38 15.29 11.83 -10.15
N GLN A 39 14.78 12.96 -10.59
CA GLN A 39 13.40 13.41 -10.40
C GLN A 39 12.38 12.43 -10.97
N ARG A 40 12.73 11.68 -12.03
CA ARG A 40 11.89 10.64 -12.60
C ARG A 40 11.66 9.51 -11.59
N ASP A 41 12.72 9.01 -11.00
CA ASP A 41 12.68 7.91 -10.05
C ASP A 41 11.97 8.32 -8.75
N GLU A 42 12.18 9.55 -8.30
CA GLU A 42 11.44 10.11 -7.18
C GLU A 42 9.93 10.20 -7.47
N PHE A 43 9.56 10.62 -8.67
CA PHE A 43 8.15 10.65 -9.09
C PHE A 43 7.55 9.23 -9.18
N LEU A 44 8.26 8.29 -9.80
CA LEU A 44 7.73 6.94 -10.05
C LEU A 44 7.68 6.07 -8.80
N TYR A 45 8.66 6.19 -7.90
CA TYR A 45 8.89 5.26 -6.79
C TYR A 45 9.04 5.94 -5.43
N GLY A 46 9.05 7.27 -5.38
CA GLY A 46 9.17 8.04 -4.15
C GLY A 46 7.91 7.95 -3.28
N ALA A 47 8.10 7.90 -1.97
CA ALA A 47 6.99 7.96 -1.04
C ALA A 47 6.46 9.38 -0.93
N VAL A 48 5.19 9.58 -1.27
CA VAL A 48 4.48 10.83 -0.97
C VAL A 48 4.13 10.81 0.52
N ASP A 49 4.35 11.92 1.21
CA ASP A 49 3.96 12.06 2.61
C ASP A 49 2.45 12.19 2.73
N THR A 50 1.79 11.05 2.86
CA THR A 50 0.32 10.95 2.97
C THR A 50 -0.14 10.76 4.42
N GLY A 51 0.75 11.01 5.39
CA GLY A 51 0.48 10.84 6.82
C GLY A 51 0.92 9.48 7.37
N GLU A 52 1.14 9.44 8.70
CA GLU A 52 1.79 8.32 9.40
C GLU A 52 1.03 6.98 9.35
N ALA A 53 -0.28 6.99 9.07
CA ALA A 53 -1.13 5.80 9.17
C ALA A 53 -1.50 5.14 7.85
N GLN A 54 -1.01 5.63 6.71
CA GLN A 54 -1.43 5.16 5.39
C GLN A 54 -0.52 4.06 4.85
N GLY A 55 -1.10 3.18 4.03
CA GLY A 55 -0.40 2.09 3.38
C GLY A 55 -0.68 0.71 3.98
N ILE A 56 -0.46 -0.30 3.17
CA ILE A 56 -0.58 -1.71 3.56
C ILE A 56 0.77 -2.17 4.11
N PRO A 57 0.83 -2.87 5.27
CA PRO A 57 2.08 -3.47 5.73
C PRO A 57 2.70 -4.34 4.65
N TYR A 58 4.00 -4.13 4.38
CA TYR A 58 4.69 -4.72 3.23
C TYR A 58 4.52 -6.24 3.12
N TRP A 59 4.64 -6.97 4.23
CA TRP A 59 4.50 -8.42 4.21
C TRP A 59 3.06 -8.88 3.98
N ILE A 60 2.06 -8.11 4.43
CA ILE A 60 0.66 -8.38 4.07
C ILE A 60 0.48 -8.14 2.57
N TRP A 61 0.94 -6.99 2.06
CA TRP A 61 0.85 -6.65 0.64
C TRP A 61 1.47 -7.75 -0.24
N LEU A 62 2.64 -8.25 0.13
CA LEU A 62 3.33 -9.31 -0.62
C LEU A 62 2.59 -10.66 -0.57
N ALA A 63 1.91 -10.96 0.55
CA ALA A 63 1.19 -12.21 0.73
C ALA A 63 -0.13 -12.27 -0.04
N LEU A 64 -0.81 -11.11 -0.26
CA LEU A 64 -2.16 -11.09 -0.84
C LEU A 64 -2.27 -11.81 -2.21
N PRO A 65 -1.42 -11.56 -3.23
CA PRO A 65 -1.57 -12.22 -4.52
C PRO A 65 -1.25 -13.73 -4.48
N ARG A 66 -0.58 -14.20 -3.44
CA ARG A 66 -0.27 -15.63 -3.24
C ARG A 66 -1.39 -16.36 -2.54
N LEU A 67 -2.06 -15.69 -1.60
CA LEU A 67 -3.21 -16.25 -0.88
C LEU A 67 -4.49 -16.19 -1.69
N PHE A 68 -4.63 -15.23 -2.60
CA PHE A 68 -5.84 -14.95 -3.35
C PHE A 68 -5.56 -14.86 -4.87
N PRO A 69 -4.91 -15.87 -5.47
CA PRO A 69 -4.60 -15.87 -6.90
C PRO A 69 -5.86 -15.87 -7.79
N GLU A 70 -6.98 -16.39 -7.29
CA GLU A 70 -8.27 -16.44 -7.97
C GLU A 70 -8.92 -15.07 -8.18
N TYR A 71 -8.53 -14.06 -7.38
CA TYR A 71 -9.01 -12.68 -7.56
C TYR A 71 -8.13 -11.87 -8.52
N MET A 72 -7.07 -12.47 -9.03
CA MET A 72 -6.22 -11.87 -10.05
C MET A 72 -6.77 -12.16 -11.46
N PRO A 73 -6.69 -11.19 -12.40
CA PRO A 73 -7.20 -11.38 -13.76
C PRO A 73 -6.49 -12.51 -14.51
N ARG A 74 -5.25 -12.79 -14.16
CA ARG A 74 -4.41 -13.84 -14.76
C ARG A 74 -3.23 -14.17 -13.82
N PRO A 75 -2.51 -15.29 -14.03
CA PRO A 75 -1.27 -15.56 -13.32
C PRO A 75 -0.26 -14.43 -13.47
N GLY A 76 0.56 -14.18 -12.42
CA GLY A 76 1.61 -13.16 -12.44
C GLY A 76 1.52 -12.14 -11.29
N GLY A 77 0.63 -12.35 -10.33
CA GLY A 77 0.48 -11.48 -9.16
C GLY A 77 0.13 -10.05 -9.54
N TYR A 78 0.72 -9.06 -8.89
CA TYR A 78 0.45 -7.65 -9.17
C TYR A 78 0.73 -7.21 -10.61
N ALA A 79 1.67 -7.85 -11.31
CA ALA A 79 1.92 -7.57 -12.72
C ALA A 79 0.69 -7.89 -13.60
N SER A 80 -0.14 -8.84 -13.18
CA SER A 80 -1.36 -9.21 -13.92
C SER A 80 -2.44 -8.13 -13.91
N LEU A 81 -2.36 -7.18 -12.97
CA LEU A 81 -3.27 -6.04 -12.88
C LEU A 81 -2.99 -4.97 -13.95
N GLY A 82 -1.95 -5.12 -14.77
CA GLY A 82 -1.57 -4.13 -15.79
C GLY A 82 -0.81 -2.93 -15.23
N LEU A 83 -0.28 -3.02 -14.03
CA LEU A 83 0.55 -1.96 -13.46
C LEU A 83 1.86 -1.82 -14.24
N SER A 84 2.28 -0.59 -14.49
CA SER A 84 3.57 -0.28 -15.13
C SER A 84 4.73 -0.75 -14.25
N TRP A 85 5.54 -1.71 -14.73
CA TRP A 85 6.56 -2.36 -13.92
C TRP A 85 7.86 -2.57 -14.69
N GLU A 86 8.95 -2.04 -14.20
CA GLU A 86 10.29 -2.33 -14.70
C GLU A 86 10.79 -3.64 -14.09
N GLN A 87 11.21 -4.58 -14.93
CA GLN A 87 11.53 -5.96 -14.54
C GLN A 87 12.61 -6.09 -13.47
N THR A 88 13.50 -5.09 -13.37
CA THR A 88 14.59 -5.07 -12.40
C THR A 88 14.18 -4.53 -11.03
N LEU A 89 12.98 -3.99 -10.90
CA LEU A 89 12.52 -3.34 -9.68
C LEU A 89 11.59 -4.25 -8.87
N GLU A 90 11.67 -4.11 -7.56
CA GLU A 90 10.88 -4.90 -6.62
C GLU A 90 9.38 -4.55 -6.65
N MET A 91 9.05 -3.31 -7.04
CA MET A 91 7.69 -2.78 -7.02
C MET A 91 7.33 -2.11 -8.33
N PRO A 92 6.05 -2.14 -8.72
CA PRO A 92 5.58 -1.38 -9.88
C PRO A 92 5.66 0.13 -9.62
N ALA A 93 5.72 0.90 -10.70
CA ALA A 93 5.62 2.34 -10.63
C ALA A 93 4.31 2.76 -9.95
N GLY A 94 4.36 3.83 -9.19
CA GLY A 94 3.23 4.28 -8.40
C GLY A 94 3.16 3.67 -7.00
N PHE A 95 4.10 2.78 -6.65
CA PHE A 95 4.23 2.25 -5.30
C PHE A 95 5.57 2.62 -4.67
N ALA A 96 5.51 2.92 -3.39
CA ALA A 96 6.68 3.24 -2.60
C ALA A 96 6.66 2.52 -1.26
N LYS A 97 7.85 2.26 -0.72
CA LYS A 97 8.00 1.78 0.66
C LYS A 97 8.21 2.98 1.58
N LYS A 98 7.44 3.03 2.66
CA LYS A 98 7.65 3.95 3.78
C LYS A 98 7.83 3.13 5.06
N ASN A 99 8.83 3.48 5.87
CA ASN A 99 9.10 2.80 7.12
C ASN A 99 8.79 3.70 8.32
N VAL A 100 7.56 3.61 8.83
CA VAL A 100 7.17 4.25 10.08
C VAL A 100 6.84 3.14 11.08
N GLY A 101 7.85 2.79 11.87
CA GLY A 101 7.80 1.66 12.80
C GLY A 101 7.84 0.28 12.13
N TYR A 102 7.19 0.11 11.00
CA TYR A 102 7.25 -1.06 10.12
C TYR A 102 7.12 -0.61 8.66
N VAL A 103 7.64 -1.43 7.75
CA VAL A 103 7.59 -1.13 6.31
C VAL A 103 6.16 -1.23 5.80
N ARG A 104 5.72 -0.20 5.11
CA ARG A 104 4.40 -0.10 4.45
C ARG A 104 4.57 0.15 2.97
N VAL A 105 3.61 -0.31 2.20
CA VAL A 105 3.47 0.00 0.78
C VAL A 105 2.41 1.08 0.64
N THR A 106 2.78 2.20 0.04
CA THR A 106 1.88 3.33 -0.24
C THR A 106 1.82 3.56 -1.74
N GLY A 107 0.66 4.04 -2.23
CA GLY A 107 0.57 4.56 -3.59
C GLY A 107 1.06 5.99 -3.66
N ASN A 108 1.59 6.39 -4.82
CA ASN A 108 1.96 7.77 -5.13
C ASN A 108 1.27 8.26 -6.43
N CYS A 109 1.60 9.46 -6.89
CA CYS A 109 0.98 10.06 -8.07
C CYS A 109 1.21 9.24 -9.36
N ALA A 110 2.33 8.54 -9.47
CA ALA A 110 2.64 7.74 -10.64
C ALA A 110 1.72 6.53 -10.80
N LEU A 111 0.99 6.09 -9.76
CA LEU A 111 -0.02 5.04 -9.89
C LEU A 111 -1.09 5.37 -10.93
N CYS A 112 -1.40 6.67 -11.08
CA CYS A 112 -2.35 7.17 -12.08
C CYS A 112 -1.66 7.88 -13.26
N HIS A 113 -0.39 8.28 -13.08
CA HIS A 113 0.32 9.13 -14.03
C HIS A 113 1.63 8.51 -14.54
N ALA A 114 1.67 7.17 -14.63
CA ALA A 114 2.74 6.45 -15.31
C ALA A 114 2.17 5.50 -16.36
N SER A 115 2.94 5.25 -17.39
CA SER A 115 2.62 4.31 -18.45
C SER A 115 3.88 3.57 -18.91
N SER A 116 3.72 2.34 -19.38
CA SER A 116 4.81 1.58 -19.99
C SER A 116 4.95 1.95 -21.45
N SER A 117 6.15 2.35 -21.87
CA SER A 117 6.49 2.60 -23.26
C SER A 117 7.42 1.51 -23.78
N SER A 118 7.07 0.89 -24.90
CA SER A 118 7.93 -0.06 -25.61
C SER A 118 8.95 0.61 -26.53
N ALA A 119 9.08 1.93 -26.47
CA ALA A 119 9.90 2.72 -27.39
C ALA A 119 11.39 2.79 -27.02
N GLY A 120 11.88 1.98 -26.09
CA GLY A 120 13.32 1.86 -25.83
C GLY A 120 14.05 1.26 -27.04
N ALA A 121 15.24 1.77 -27.36
CA ALA A 121 16.07 1.29 -28.48
C ALA A 121 16.35 -0.22 -28.39
N ASP A 122 16.26 -0.79 -27.19
CA ASP A 122 16.53 -2.21 -26.90
C ASP A 122 15.27 -3.06 -26.77
N GLY A 123 14.09 -2.53 -27.07
CA GLY A 123 12.81 -3.25 -26.93
C GLY A 123 12.41 -3.55 -25.49
N VAL A 124 13.13 -3.03 -24.50
CA VAL A 124 12.79 -3.17 -23.08
C VAL A 124 11.74 -2.12 -22.71
N PRO A 125 10.60 -2.54 -22.14
CA PRO A 125 9.60 -1.58 -21.68
C PRO A 125 10.18 -0.64 -20.62
N THR A 126 10.10 0.66 -20.89
CA THR A 126 10.51 1.69 -19.95
C THR A 126 9.26 2.38 -19.41
N VAL A 127 9.21 2.60 -18.11
CA VAL A 127 8.12 3.36 -17.47
C VAL A 127 8.38 4.84 -17.61
N VAL A 128 7.39 5.58 -18.08
CA VAL A 128 7.44 7.03 -18.25
C VAL A 128 6.29 7.71 -17.53
N ALA A 129 6.48 8.97 -17.12
CA ALA A 129 5.40 9.81 -16.65
C ALA A 129 4.42 10.08 -17.80
N ALA A 130 3.13 9.95 -17.55
CA ALA A 130 2.07 10.12 -18.52
C ALA A 130 0.96 11.04 -17.97
N PRO A 131 0.28 11.83 -18.85
CA PRO A 131 -0.79 12.76 -18.42
C PRO A 131 -1.98 12.02 -17.77
N ALA A 132 -2.30 10.82 -18.27
CA ALA A 132 -3.32 9.93 -17.73
C ALA A 132 -2.76 8.51 -17.76
N GLY A 133 -2.61 7.94 -16.59
CA GLY A 133 -2.21 6.56 -16.44
C GLY A 133 -3.38 5.59 -16.58
N GLU A 134 -3.11 4.33 -16.36
CA GLU A 134 -4.08 3.26 -16.50
C GLU A 134 -5.05 3.22 -15.30
N ILE A 135 -6.08 4.05 -15.33
CA ILE A 135 -7.17 4.05 -14.35
C ILE A 135 -7.75 2.65 -14.17
N THR A 136 -7.81 1.86 -15.24
CA THR A 136 -8.26 0.46 -15.21
C THR A 136 -7.41 -0.40 -14.28
N SER A 137 -6.09 -0.26 -14.31
CA SER A 137 -5.17 -1.02 -13.45
C SER A 137 -5.38 -0.69 -11.97
N MET A 138 -5.59 0.58 -11.65
CA MET A 138 -5.90 1.00 -10.28
C MET A 138 -7.25 0.46 -9.81
N GLN A 139 -8.26 0.43 -10.68
CA GLN A 139 -9.57 -0.14 -10.35
C GLN A 139 -9.49 -1.64 -10.07
N LEU A 140 -8.77 -2.38 -10.91
CA LEU A 140 -8.53 -3.80 -10.69
C LEU A 140 -7.82 -4.05 -9.36
N MET A 141 -6.84 -3.24 -9.03
CA MET A 141 -6.11 -3.32 -7.77
C MET A 141 -7.02 -3.06 -6.56
N LEU A 142 -7.83 -2.02 -6.58
CA LEU A 142 -8.76 -1.71 -5.49
C LEU A 142 -9.83 -2.80 -5.33
N THR A 143 -10.33 -3.32 -6.44
CA THR A 143 -11.27 -4.44 -6.47
C THR A 143 -10.62 -5.69 -5.86
N PHE A 144 -9.40 -6.01 -6.26
CA PHE A 144 -8.62 -7.10 -5.70
C PHE A 144 -8.45 -6.97 -4.19
N TYR A 145 -8.02 -5.81 -3.70
CA TYR A 145 -7.85 -5.59 -2.26
C TYR A 145 -9.15 -5.77 -1.48
N ARG A 146 -10.25 -5.30 -2.03
CA ARG A 146 -11.56 -5.44 -1.40
C ARG A 146 -11.98 -6.90 -1.35
N GLN A 147 -11.89 -7.63 -2.46
CA GLN A 147 -12.21 -9.07 -2.51
C GLN A 147 -11.37 -9.87 -1.53
N CYS A 148 -10.06 -9.59 -1.45
CA CYS A 148 -9.21 -10.20 -0.42
C CYS A 148 -9.72 -9.92 0.99
N ALA A 149 -10.09 -8.66 1.29
CA ALA A 149 -10.52 -8.29 2.63
C ALA A 149 -11.90 -8.85 3.00
N GLU A 150 -12.77 -9.09 2.03
CA GLU A 150 -14.08 -9.74 2.22
C GLU A 150 -13.94 -11.26 2.46
N ASP A 151 -12.87 -11.88 1.96
CA ASP A 151 -12.64 -13.33 2.10
C ASP A 151 -12.35 -13.72 3.57
N PRO A 152 -12.95 -14.83 4.07
CA PRO A 152 -12.65 -15.36 5.40
C PRO A 152 -11.18 -15.72 5.62
N ARG A 153 -10.45 -16.10 4.56
CA ARG A 153 -9.00 -16.39 4.61
C ARG A 153 -8.15 -15.17 4.89
N PHE A 154 -8.70 -13.94 4.77
CA PHE A 154 -7.99 -12.76 5.25
C PHE A 154 -8.02 -12.73 6.78
N ASN A 155 -7.20 -13.56 7.37
CA ASN A 155 -7.05 -13.72 8.80
C ASN A 155 -5.57 -13.91 9.20
N ALA A 156 -5.30 -13.81 10.49
CA ALA A 156 -3.92 -13.85 10.98
C ALA A 156 -3.24 -15.21 10.78
N SER A 157 -3.98 -16.31 10.77
CA SER A 157 -3.40 -17.65 10.58
C SER A 157 -2.85 -17.81 9.17
N GLU A 158 -3.69 -17.55 8.18
CA GLU A 158 -3.35 -17.72 6.76
C GLU A 158 -2.26 -16.73 6.32
N ILE A 159 -2.43 -15.44 6.67
CA ILE A 159 -1.46 -14.40 6.28
C ILE A 159 -0.10 -14.65 6.91
N LEU A 160 -0.04 -15.00 8.21
CA LEU A 160 1.24 -15.27 8.86
C LEU A 160 1.89 -16.56 8.36
N ALA A 161 1.11 -17.59 8.00
CA ALA A 161 1.65 -18.78 7.38
C ALA A 161 2.33 -18.45 6.04
N GLU A 162 1.69 -17.62 5.19
CA GLU A 162 2.28 -17.20 3.92
C GLU A 162 3.49 -16.27 4.13
N VAL A 163 3.45 -15.35 5.09
CA VAL A 163 4.59 -14.49 5.43
C VAL A 163 5.78 -15.32 5.93
N ASP A 164 5.54 -16.38 6.71
CA ASP A 164 6.59 -17.28 7.22
C ASP A 164 7.31 -18.07 6.10
N ASN A 165 6.67 -18.22 4.93
CA ASN A 165 7.30 -18.78 3.74
C ASN A 165 8.32 -17.82 3.12
N ALA A 166 8.09 -16.50 3.26
CA ALA A 166 8.96 -15.47 2.71
C ALA A 166 10.04 -15.01 3.70
N ILE A 167 9.68 -14.84 4.97
CA ILE A 167 10.58 -14.34 6.02
C ILE A 167 10.21 -14.87 7.40
N LYS A 168 11.21 -15.07 8.26
CA LYS A 168 10.98 -15.40 9.67
C LYS A 168 10.86 -14.12 10.50
N LEU A 169 9.61 -13.77 10.82
CA LEU A 169 9.32 -12.66 11.73
C LEU A 169 9.73 -13.02 13.18
N SER A 170 10.13 -12.01 13.94
CA SER A 170 10.33 -12.15 15.38
C SER A 170 8.99 -12.47 16.08
N VAL A 171 9.05 -13.05 17.28
CA VAL A 171 7.83 -13.35 18.06
C VAL A 171 7.02 -12.06 18.32
N VAL A 172 7.68 -10.97 18.63
CA VAL A 172 7.04 -9.66 18.86
C VAL A 172 6.35 -9.17 17.58
N ASP A 173 7.03 -9.25 16.43
CA ASP A 173 6.44 -8.83 15.17
C ASP A 173 5.24 -9.70 14.79
N LYS A 174 5.31 -11.01 15.00
CA LYS A 174 4.16 -11.93 14.79
C LYS A 174 2.95 -11.54 15.64
N LEU A 175 3.16 -11.16 16.89
CA LEU A 175 2.08 -10.69 17.77
C LEU A 175 1.50 -9.36 17.25
N ILE A 176 2.35 -8.41 16.85
CA ILE A 176 1.92 -7.13 16.26
C ILE A 176 1.12 -7.37 14.98
N TYR A 177 1.61 -8.22 14.06
CA TYR A 177 0.88 -8.58 12.85
C TYR A 177 -0.46 -9.21 13.17
N ARG A 178 -0.49 -10.21 14.06
CA ARG A 178 -1.70 -10.97 14.43
C ARG A 178 -2.80 -10.10 15.01
N TYR A 179 -2.46 -9.26 15.97
CA TYR A 179 -3.45 -8.54 16.78
C TYR A 179 -3.67 -7.08 16.36
N VAL A 180 -2.75 -6.50 15.60
CA VAL A 180 -2.82 -5.08 15.24
C VAL A 180 -2.87 -4.88 13.73
N LEU A 181 -1.84 -5.32 12.99
CA LEU A 181 -1.69 -4.94 11.59
C LEU A 181 -2.71 -5.62 10.68
N ILE A 182 -2.89 -6.94 10.79
CA ILE A 182 -3.82 -7.69 9.94
C ILE A 182 -5.27 -7.23 10.18
N PRO A 183 -5.79 -7.14 11.43
CA PRO A 183 -7.15 -6.65 11.65
C PRO A 183 -7.37 -5.20 11.18
N ARG A 184 -6.39 -4.31 11.41
CA ARG A 184 -6.47 -2.92 10.96
C ARG A 184 -6.44 -2.81 9.45
N THR A 185 -5.59 -3.58 8.78
CA THR A 185 -5.52 -3.63 7.31
C THR A 185 -6.84 -4.12 6.73
N LYS A 186 -7.39 -5.23 7.24
CA LYS A 186 -8.71 -5.73 6.82
C LYS A 186 -9.79 -4.66 6.93
N LYS A 187 -9.89 -4.02 8.09
CA LYS A 187 -10.86 -2.94 8.32
C LYS A 187 -10.63 -1.75 7.38
N ALA A 188 -9.37 -1.38 7.12
CA ALA A 188 -9.05 -0.28 6.23
C ALA A 188 -9.44 -0.56 4.78
N LEU A 189 -9.23 -1.79 4.30
CA LEU A 189 -9.58 -2.20 2.94
C LEU A 189 -11.09 -2.35 2.74
N LEU A 190 -11.84 -2.63 3.81
CA LEU A 190 -13.31 -2.73 3.78
C LEU A 190 -14.00 -1.36 3.93
N ASN A 191 -13.28 -0.31 4.34
CA ASN A 191 -13.89 1.00 4.56
C ASN A 191 -14.21 1.69 3.23
N PRO A 192 -15.50 1.88 2.88
CA PRO A 192 -15.90 2.50 1.62
C PRO A 192 -15.48 3.97 1.51
N GLU A 193 -15.30 4.68 2.62
CA GLU A 193 -14.87 6.09 2.61
C GLU A 193 -13.41 6.28 2.14
N ARG A 194 -12.61 5.22 2.18
CA ARG A 194 -11.22 5.24 1.71
C ARG A 194 -11.07 4.84 0.24
N VAL A 195 -12.13 4.38 -0.36
CA VAL A 195 -12.17 4.12 -1.81
C VAL A 195 -12.46 5.45 -2.49
N ILE A 196 -11.43 6.10 -3.00
CA ILE A 196 -11.51 7.37 -3.75
C ILE A 196 -12.43 7.22 -4.97
N PHE A 197 -12.67 5.99 -5.43
CA PHE A 197 -13.51 5.67 -6.58
C PHE A 197 -14.72 4.87 -6.12
N THR A 198 -15.88 5.51 -6.17
CA THR A 198 -17.15 4.80 -5.98
C THR A 198 -17.36 3.82 -7.14
N PRO A 199 -18.12 2.72 -6.93
CA PRO A 199 -18.48 1.79 -8.02
C PRO A 199 -19.05 2.50 -9.25
N GLU A 200 -19.76 3.62 -9.04
CA GLU A 200 -20.31 4.45 -10.10
C GLU A 200 -19.22 5.19 -10.90
N LEU A 201 -18.17 5.69 -10.24
CA LEU A 201 -17.02 6.31 -10.91
C LEU A 201 -16.25 5.25 -11.71
N VAL A 202 -16.12 4.05 -11.14
CA VAL A 202 -15.47 2.89 -11.76
C VAL A 202 -16.24 2.44 -13.02
N ALA A 203 -17.55 2.28 -12.91
CA ALA A 203 -18.41 1.87 -14.04
C ALA A 203 -18.35 2.88 -15.22
N HIS A 204 -18.09 4.16 -14.92
CA HIS A 204 -18.03 5.20 -15.93
C HIS A 204 -16.62 5.39 -16.55
N ALA A 205 -15.56 5.09 -15.80
CA ALA A 205 -14.19 5.18 -16.34
C ALA A 205 -13.91 4.06 -17.37
N GLY A 206 -14.62 2.93 -17.28
CA GLY A 206 -14.58 1.86 -18.29
C GLY A 206 -15.34 2.18 -19.59
N ASN A 207 -16.05 3.30 -19.67
CA ASN A 207 -16.75 3.71 -20.87
C ASN A 207 -16.07 4.94 -21.49
N PRO A 208 -15.27 4.78 -22.58
CA PRO A 208 -14.57 5.88 -23.22
C PRO A 208 -15.48 6.96 -23.83
N GLN A 209 -16.80 6.71 -23.89
CA GLN A 209 -17.81 7.64 -24.38
C GLN A 209 -18.60 8.36 -23.27
N ALA A 210 -18.27 8.11 -22.00
CA ALA A 210 -18.86 8.87 -20.91
C ALA A 210 -18.28 10.28 -20.92
N GLU A 211 -18.98 11.20 -21.59
CA GLU A 211 -18.68 12.64 -21.51
C GLU A 211 -18.54 13.05 -20.04
N PHE A 212 -17.40 13.62 -19.71
CA PHE A 212 -17.17 14.33 -18.46
C PHE A 212 -18.09 15.56 -18.44
N SER A 213 -19.34 15.38 -18.06
CA SER A 213 -20.27 16.53 -17.99
C SER A 213 -19.76 17.49 -16.90
N GLY A 214 -19.79 18.79 -17.19
CA GLY A 214 -19.36 19.85 -16.26
C GLY A 214 -20.04 19.79 -14.89
N GLN A 215 -21.22 19.14 -14.79
CA GLN A 215 -21.92 18.88 -13.53
C GLN A 215 -21.17 17.87 -12.62
N ARG A 216 -20.43 16.91 -13.18
CA ARG A 216 -19.66 15.95 -12.39
C ARG A 216 -18.38 16.54 -11.87
N LEU A 217 -17.69 17.35 -12.68
CA LEU A 217 -16.53 18.12 -12.20
C LEU A 217 -16.93 19.07 -11.08
N LYS A 218 -18.12 19.68 -11.17
CA LYS A 218 -18.65 20.52 -10.09
C LYS A 218 -18.93 19.73 -8.82
N LYS A 219 -19.57 18.57 -8.91
CA LYS A 219 -19.81 17.67 -7.76
C LYS A 219 -18.51 17.20 -7.11
N LEU A 220 -17.50 16.83 -7.91
CA LEU A 220 -16.18 16.46 -7.40
C LEU A 220 -15.48 17.64 -6.72
N ALA A 221 -15.53 18.83 -7.32
CA ALA A 221 -14.96 20.04 -6.74
C ALA A 221 -15.68 20.45 -5.44
N ASP A 222 -17.00 20.32 -5.39
CA ASP A 222 -17.78 20.61 -4.18
C ASP A 222 -17.50 19.57 -3.07
N TRP A 223 -17.39 18.29 -3.41
CA TRP A 223 -16.95 17.25 -2.47
C TRP A 223 -15.54 17.51 -1.95
N MET A 224 -14.58 17.86 -2.81
CA MET A 224 -13.22 18.23 -2.40
C MET A 224 -13.17 19.42 -1.45
N LYS A 225 -14.10 20.38 -1.59
CA LYS A 225 -14.21 21.53 -0.65
C LYS A 225 -14.69 21.11 0.73
N THR A 226 -15.58 20.11 0.81
CA THR A 226 -16.10 19.59 2.10
C THR A 226 -15.08 18.75 2.86
N GLN A 227 -13.98 18.33 2.21
CA GLN A 227 -12.90 17.51 2.81
C GLN A 227 -11.73 18.36 3.34
N ARG A 228 -11.78 19.67 3.21
CA ARG A 228 -10.79 20.57 3.85
C ARG A 228 -11.17 20.77 5.31
N PRO A 229 -10.21 20.53 6.27
CA PRO A 229 -10.41 20.85 7.68
C PRO A 229 -10.59 22.34 7.90
#